data_bd0e4cf4474a5dd2ee62fba2f692721b
#
_entry.id   bd0e4cf4474a5dd2ee62fba2f692721b
#
_cell.length_a   1.000
_cell.length_b   1.000
_cell.length_c   1.000
_cell.angle_alpha   90.00
_cell.angle_beta   90.00
_cell.angle_gamma   90.00
#
_symmetry.space_group_name_H-M   'P 1'
#
loop_
_entity.id
_entity.type
_entity.pdbx_description
1 polymer ?
#
loop_
_entity_poly.entity_id
_entity_poly.type
_entity_poly.pdbx_seq_one_letter_code
_entity_poly.pdbx_strand_id
1 'polypeptide(L)'
;MSLVRHDRICVESFPRAVKNTIFSNSLWLMSNRTLVLLKPDAVERGLVGDIVSRFEKKGLAIVAMELRALDGAILGRHYEEHQGKGFYADLVAFMSRGPVVAMALQGPDDTWEIVRQMMGATNPRVAASGTIRGDLGTEFTENLVHGSDSADSAARELGIFFPHL
;
A
#
# COMPACT_ATOMS: atom_id res chain seq x y z
N MET A 1 16.45 48.48 -17.67
CA MET A 1 16.22 47.99 -16.31
C MET A 1 14.73 47.70 -16.17
N SER A 2 14.33 46.47 -16.32
CA SER A 2 12.92 46.04 -16.19
C SER A 2 12.88 44.87 -15.20
N LEU A 3 12.21 45.11 -14.08
CA LEU A 3 12.01 44.16 -12.99
C LEU A 3 10.99 43.10 -13.41
N VAL A 4 11.41 41.87 -13.48
CA VAL A 4 10.51 40.67 -13.61
C VAL A 4 9.90 40.43 -12.25
N ARG A 5 8.60 40.61 -12.12
CA ARG A 5 7.82 40.23 -10.94
C ARG A 5 7.60 38.71 -10.97
N HIS A 6 8.03 38.06 -9.92
CA HIS A 6 7.64 36.67 -9.63
C HIS A 6 6.22 36.65 -9.09
N ASP A 7 5.27 36.21 -9.91
CA ASP A 7 3.90 35.92 -9.45
C ASP A 7 3.92 34.69 -8.62
N ARG A 8 3.63 34.84 -7.33
CA ARG A 8 3.33 33.72 -6.42
C ARG A 8 1.99 33.16 -6.81
N ILE A 9 1.97 31.88 -7.20
CA ILE A 9 0.75 31.12 -7.35
C ILE A 9 0.11 31.00 -5.96
N CYS A 10 -0.98 31.73 -5.78
CA CYS A 10 -1.81 31.67 -4.59
C CYS A 10 -2.60 30.37 -4.61
N VAL A 11 -2.27 29.43 -3.75
CA VAL A 11 -3.09 28.22 -3.52
C VAL A 11 -4.20 28.62 -2.57
N GLU A 12 -5.29 29.17 -3.12
CA GLU A 12 -6.50 29.46 -2.35
C GLU A 12 -7.46 28.29 -2.37
N SER A 13 -7.79 27.90 -1.15
CA SER A 13 -9.05 27.27 -0.69
C SER A 13 -9.40 25.87 -1.19
N PHE A 14 -8.94 24.89 -0.43
CA PHE A 14 -9.77 23.70 -0.20
C PHE A 14 -10.97 24.04 0.71
N PRO A 15 -12.16 23.50 0.45
CA PRO A 15 -13.33 23.83 1.25
C PRO A 15 -13.15 23.41 2.71
N ARG A 16 -13.40 24.36 3.57
CA ARG A 16 -13.41 24.29 5.03
C ARG A 16 -14.59 23.46 5.51
N ALA A 17 -14.44 22.16 5.63
CA ALA A 17 -15.39 21.31 6.33
C ALA A 17 -14.74 20.06 6.93
N VAL A 18 -13.71 20.21 7.74
CA VAL A 18 -13.41 19.32 8.88
C VAL A 18 -12.71 20.18 9.93
N LYS A 19 -13.48 20.97 10.66
CA LYS A 19 -13.02 21.57 11.93
C LYS A 19 -13.54 20.74 13.07
N ASN A 20 -12.59 20.23 13.85
CA ASN A 20 -12.67 19.88 15.26
C ASN A 20 -13.47 18.63 15.64
N THR A 21 -12.75 17.52 15.78
CA THR A 21 -12.75 16.84 17.07
C THR A 21 -11.31 16.42 17.39
N ILE A 22 -10.60 17.31 18.06
CA ILE A 22 -9.36 16.97 18.77
C ILE A 22 -9.82 16.29 20.06
N PHE A 23 -9.87 14.97 20.09
CA PHE A 23 -9.79 14.20 21.34
C PHE A 23 -9.14 12.84 21.05
N SER A 24 -7.95 12.71 21.60
CA SER A 24 -7.29 11.51 22.12
C SER A 24 -7.81 10.18 21.58
N ASN A 25 -7.08 9.59 20.64
CA ASN A 25 -6.61 8.23 20.78
C ASN A 25 -5.75 7.90 19.58
N SER A 26 -4.45 7.80 19.79
CA SER A 26 -3.49 7.28 18.80
C SER A 26 -3.85 5.87 18.30
N LEU A 27 -4.69 5.14 19.02
CA LEU A 27 -5.24 3.85 18.59
C LEU A 27 -6.30 3.97 17.47
N TRP A 28 -7.17 5.00 17.49
CA TRP A 28 -8.20 5.20 16.45
C TRP A 28 -7.60 5.64 15.11
N LEU A 29 -6.46 6.32 15.13
CA LEU A 29 -5.76 6.73 13.91
C LEU A 29 -5.07 5.56 13.19
N MET A 30 -4.86 4.43 13.87
CA MET A 30 -4.18 3.26 13.30
C MET A 30 -5.14 2.20 12.78
N SER A 31 -6.38 2.11 13.29
CA SER A 31 -7.35 1.09 12.88
C SER A 31 -7.89 1.27 11.47
N ASN A 32 -7.79 2.48 10.92
CA ASN A 32 -8.29 2.82 9.59
C ASN A 32 -7.20 2.93 8.52
N ARG A 33 -5.97 2.49 8.80
CA ARG A 33 -4.85 2.46 7.86
C ARG A 33 -4.34 1.06 7.64
N THR A 34 -3.85 0.79 6.44
CA THR A 34 -3.23 -0.50 6.10
C THR A 34 -2.08 -0.31 5.13
N LEU A 35 -1.11 -1.24 5.18
CA LEU A 35 -0.05 -1.30 4.20
C LEU A 35 -0.53 -2.02 2.95
N VAL A 36 -0.14 -1.50 1.79
CA VAL A 36 -0.20 -2.20 0.50
C VAL A 36 1.17 -2.12 -0.16
N LEU A 37 1.66 -3.26 -0.67
CA LEU A 37 2.83 -3.28 -1.55
C LEU A 37 2.39 -3.73 -2.94
N LEU A 38 2.69 -2.93 -3.96
CA LEU A 38 2.69 -3.41 -5.33
C LEU A 38 4.04 -4.08 -5.56
N LYS A 39 4.01 -5.38 -5.82
CA LYS A 39 5.19 -6.23 -5.91
C LYS A 39 6.00 -5.94 -7.19
N PRO A 40 7.24 -6.45 -7.31
CA PRO A 40 8.06 -6.21 -8.48
C PRO A 40 7.37 -6.55 -9.81
N ASP A 41 6.61 -7.64 -9.87
CA ASP A 41 5.86 -8.05 -11.06
C ASP A 41 4.77 -7.03 -11.48
N ALA A 42 4.13 -6.36 -10.53
CA ALA A 42 3.17 -5.29 -10.83
C ALA A 42 3.88 -4.05 -11.40
N VAL A 43 5.06 -3.71 -10.86
CA VAL A 43 5.86 -2.57 -11.34
C VAL A 43 6.43 -2.87 -12.72
N GLU A 44 7.05 -4.03 -12.93
CA GLU A 44 7.61 -4.49 -14.19
C GLU A 44 6.58 -4.52 -15.32
N ARG A 45 5.34 -4.89 -15.00
CA ARG A 45 4.22 -4.95 -15.96
C ARG A 45 3.52 -3.61 -16.18
N GLY A 46 3.96 -2.52 -15.54
CA GLY A 46 3.37 -1.19 -15.69
C GLY A 46 1.93 -1.08 -15.13
N LEU A 47 1.58 -1.91 -14.13
CA LEU A 47 0.22 -1.99 -13.56
C LEU A 47 0.00 -1.03 -12.38
N VAL A 48 1.00 -0.25 -11.99
CA VAL A 48 0.93 0.65 -10.83
C VAL A 48 -0.27 1.59 -10.93
N GLY A 49 -0.44 2.28 -12.05
CA GLY A 49 -1.52 3.25 -12.23
C GLY A 49 -2.91 2.61 -12.20
N ASP A 50 -3.10 1.43 -12.79
CA ASP A 50 -4.39 0.71 -12.75
C ASP A 50 -4.73 0.30 -11.31
N ILE A 51 -3.79 -0.30 -10.59
CA ILE A 51 -4.02 -0.77 -9.21
C ILE A 51 -4.30 0.40 -8.28
N VAL A 52 -3.51 1.47 -8.35
CA VAL A 52 -3.71 2.71 -7.57
C VAL A 52 -5.09 3.29 -7.84
N SER A 53 -5.48 3.42 -9.12
CA SER A 53 -6.79 3.93 -9.52
C SER A 53 -7.96 3.11 -8.95
N ARG A 54 -7.80 1.78 -8.78
CA ARG A 54 -8.83 0.94 -8.16
C ARG A 54 -9.04 1.31 -6.69
N PHE A 55 -7.97 1.55 -5.92
CA PHE A 55 -8.07 1.97 -4.53
C PHE A 55 -8.71 3.36 -4.40
N GLU A 56 -8.29 4.33 -5.23
CA GLU A 56 -8.88 5.67 -5.26
C GLU A 56 -10.37 5.65 -5.64
N LYS A 57 -10.74 4.88 -6.67
CA LYS A 57 -12.15 4.70 -7.07
C LYS A 57 -13.01 4.05 -5.99
N LYS A 58 -12.42 3.24 -5.11
CA LYS A 58 -13.09 2.66 -3.94
C LYS A 58 -13.31 3.70 -2.83
N GLY A 59 -12.66 4.87 -2.91
CA GLY A 59 -12.73 5.93 -1.92
C GLY A 59 -11.68 5.81 -0.82
N LEU A 60 -10.63 5.01 -1.03
CA LEU A 60 -9.50 4.93 -0.10
C LEU A 60 -8.52 6.06 -0.38
N ALA A 61 -8.09 6.76 0.68
CA ALA A 61 -7.09 7.82 0.58
C ALA A 61 -5.67 7.23 0.62
N ILE A 62 -4.79 7.70 -0.27
CA ILE A 62 -3.37 7.39 -0.22
C ILE A 62 -2.71 8.42 0.69
N VAL A 63 -2.27 8.01 1.89
CA VAL A 63 -1.62 8.92 2.86
C VAL A 63 -0.09 8.91 2.75
N ALA A 64 0.48 7.86 2.17
CA ALA A 64 1.88 7.80 1.75
C ALA A 64 2.03 6.84 0.56
N MET A 65 2.97 7.14 -0.33
CA MET A 65 3.32 6.26 -1.46
C MET A 65 4.78 6.47 -1.84
N GLU A 66 5.55 5.39 -1.93
CA GLU A 66 6.96 5.41 -2.28
C GLU A 66 7.30 4.27 -3.24
N LEU A 67 8.06 4.59 -4.30
CA LEU A 67 8.77 3.59 -5.08
C LEU A 67 10.12 3.33 -4.42
N ARG A 68 10.37 2.09 -3.98
CA ARG A 68 11.60 1.76 -3.25
C ARG A 68 12.09 0.35 -3.52
N ALA A 69 13.41 0.17 -3.51
CA ALA A 69 14.03 -1.14 -3.42
C ALA A 69 13.99 -1.63 -1.98
N LEU A 70 13.68 -2.89 -1.78
CA LEU A 70 13.67 -3.52 -0.45
C LEU A 70 15.01 -4.22 -0.20
N ASP A 71 15.64 -3.87 0.91
CA ASP A 71 16.84 -4.55 1.38
C ASP A 71 16.50 -5.76 2.27
N GLY A 72 17.51 -6.58 2.54
CA GLY A 72 17.34 -7.77 3.37
C GLY A 72 16.89 -7.47 4.81
N ALA A 73 17.20 -6.29 5.35
CA ALA A 73 16.79 -5.90 6.69
C ALA A 73 15.29 -5.59 6.77
N ILE A 74 14.76 -4.90 5.76
CA ILE A 74 13.32 -4.63 5.64
C ILE A 74 12.57 -5.93 5.39
N LEU A 75 13.04 -6.74 4.42
CA LEU A 75 12.41 -8.03 4.09
C LEU A 75 12.43 -9.00 5.27
N GLY A 76 13.54 -9.05 6.03
CA GLY A 76 13.67 -9.88 7.23
C GLY A 76 12.66 -9.52 8.32
N ARG A 77 12.38 -8.23 8.52
CA ARG A 77 11.37 -7.76 9.48
C ARG A 77 9.94 -7.97 8.97
N HIS A 78 9.71 -7.69 7.68
CA HIS A 78 8.38 -7.81 7.09
C HIS A 78 7.91 -9.27 7.04
N TYR A 79 8.79 -10.20 6.68
CA TYR A 79 8.54 -11.63 6.56
C TYR A 79 9.05 -12.45 7.74
N GLU A 80 9.19 -11.84 8.93
CA GLU A 80 9.70 -12.52 10.13
C GLU A 80 8.96 -13.82 10.43
N GLU A 81 7.63 -13.83 10.29
CA GLU A 81 6.77 -14.99 10.51
C GLU A 81 6.97 -16.12 9.48
N HIS A 82 7.69 -15.83 8.39
CA HIS A 82 7.98 -16.78 7.31
C HIS A 82 9.40 -17.33 7.37
N GLN A 83 10.24 -16.81 8.26
CA GLN A 83 11.60 -17.31 8.45
C GLN A 83 11.57 -18.80 8.82
N GLY A 84 12.47 -19.57 8.19
CA GLY A 84 12.53 -21.02 8.37
C GLY A 84 11.55 -21.84 7.54
N LYS A 85 10.59 -21.20 6.85
CA LYS A 85 9.71 -21.90 5.89
C LYS A 85 10.43 -22.12 4.57
N GLY A 86 10.18 -23.25 3.92
CA GLY A 86 10.88 -23.65 2.68
C GLY A 86 10.78 -22.65 1.52
N PHE A 87 9.73 -21.85 1.47
CA PHE A 87 9.52 -20.82 0.43
C PHE A 87 10.13 -19.45 0.76
N TYR A 88 10.69 -19.27 1.96
CA TYR A 88 11.18 -17.95 2.42
C TYR A 88 12.27 -17.37 1.52
N ALA A 89 13.24 -18.19 1.14
CA ALA A 89 14.35 -17.74 0.28
C ALA A 89 13.86 -17.26 -1.09
N ASP A 90 12.92 -17.99 -1.71
CA ASP A 90 12.34 -17.63 -3.00
C ASP A 90 11.50 -16.36 -2.90
N LEU A 91 10.76 -16.20 -1.79
CA LEU A 91 9.97 -14.97 -1.53
C LEU A 91 10.89 -13.75 -1.39
N VAL A 92 11.98 -13.86 -0.64
CA VAL A 92 12.96 -12.78 -0.47
C VAL A 92 13.63 -12.46 -1.82
N ALA A 93 14.07 -13.47 -2.57
CA ALA A 93 14.66 -13.29 -3.89
C ALA A 93 13.69 -12.59 -4.86
N PHE A 94 12.44 -12.99 -4.87
CA PHE A 94 11.39 -12.36 -5.67
C PHE A 94 11.18 -10.88 -5.29
N MET A 95 11.00 -10.60 -4.00
CA MET A 95 10.71 -9.23 -3.52
C MET A 95 11.90 -8.27 -3.59
N SER A 96 13.12 -8.78 -3.73
CA SER A 96 14.34 -7.98 -3.91
C SER A 96 14.79 -7.84 -5.36
N ARG A 97 14.15 -8.52 -6.32
CA ARG A 97 14.59 -8.50 -7.74
C ARG A 97 14.36 -7.15 -8.43
N GLY A 98 13.43 -6.34 -7.91
CA GLY A 98 13.09 -5.04 -8.48
C GLY A 98 12.43 -4.14 -7.44
N PRO A 99 12.13 -2.89 -7.81
CA PRO A 99 11.44 -1.97 -6.93
C PRO A 99 9.99 -2.41 -6.67
N VAL A 100 9.48 -2.02 -5.51
CA VAL A 100 8.06 -2.12 -5.13
C VAL A 100 7.48 -0.73 -4.95
N VAL A 101 6.16 -0.60 -5.11
CA VAL A 101 5.46 0.60 -4.62
C VAL A 101 4.86 0.26 -3.26
N ALA A 102 5.37 0.89 -2.21
CA ALA A 102 4.80 0.81 -0.87
C ALA A 102 3.78 1.93 -0.69
N MET A 103 2.60 1.61 -0.17
CA MET A 103 1.53 2.57 0.09
C MET A 103 0.94 2.37 1.48
N ALA A 104 0.64 3.49 2.15
CA ALA A 104 -0.25 3.52 3.30
C ALA A 104 -1.62 4.02 2.81
N LEU A 105 -2.63 3.17 2.88
CA LEU A 105 -4.00 3.51 2.53
C LEU A 105 -4.82 3.78 3.80
N GLN A 106 -5.72 4.75 3.73
CA GLN A 106 -6.64 5.12 4.81
C GLN A 106 -8.08 5.11 4.29
N GLY A 107 -8.99 4.59 5.10
CA GLY A 107 -10.42 4.53 4.78
C GLY A 107 -11.26 4.42 6.05
N PRO A 108 -12.43 3.78 5.99
CA PRO A 108 -13.22 3.44 7.17
C PRO A 108 -12.48 2.50 8.13
N ASP A 109 -13.05 2.24 9.30
CA ASP A 109 -12.55 1.18 10.18
C ASP A 109 -12.44 -0.14 9.40
N ASP A 110 -11.44 -0.95 9.75
CA ASP A 110 -11.14 -2.21 9.05
C ASP A 110 -10.77 -2.05 7.56
N THR A 111 -10.11 -0.94 7.20
CA THR A 111 -9.62 -0.68 5.83
C THR A 111 -8.78 -1.85 5.27
N TRP A 112 -8.04 -2.56 6.11
CA TRP A 112 -7.29 -3.76 5.72
C TRP A 112 -8.19 -4.83 5.09
N GLU A 113 -9.40 -5.02 5.62
CA GLU A 113 -10.37 -5.99 5.11
C GLU A 113 -10.90 -5.59 3.72
N ILE A 114 -11.24 -4.30 3.57
CA ILE A 114 -11.66 -3.73 2.27
C ILE A 114 -10.56 -3.95 1.22
N VAL A 115 -9.30 -3.64 1.57
CA VAL A 115 -8.15 -3.84 0.68
C VAL A 115 -8.00 -5.30 0.31
N ARG A 116 -8.09 -6.23 1.26
CA ARG A 116 -8.00 -7.66 0.97
C ARG A 116 -9.13 -8.16 0.06
N GLN A 117 -10.35 -7.68 0.22
CA GLN A 117 -11.46 -7.98 -0.70
C GLN A 117 -11.16 -7.48 -2.11
N MET A 118 -10.61 -6.28 -2.25
CA MET A 118 -10.21 -5.72 -3.55
C MET A 118 -9.05 -6.48 -4.20
N MET A 119 -8.12 -6.97 -3.40
CA MET A 119 -6.98 -7.77 -3.89
C MET A 119 -7.42 -9.12 -4.44
N GLY A 120 -8.41 -9.75 -3.81
CA GLY A 120 -8.85 -11.10 -4.13
C GLY A 120 -7.98 -12.20 -3.48
N ALA A 121 -8.36 -13.45 -3.73
CA ALA A 121 -7.65 -14.62 -3.20
C ALA A 121 -6.16 -14.61 -3.56
N THR A 122 -5.32 -15.17 -2.66
CA THR A 122 -3.86 -15.20 -2.87
C THR A 122 -3.46 -15.94 -4.15
N ASN A 123 -4.20 -17.00 -4.50
CA ASN A 123 -4.04 -17.65 -5.79
C ASN A 123 -4.90 -16.95 -6.85
N PRO A 124 -4.29 -16.30 -7.86
CA PRO A 124 -5.03 -15.59 -8.90
C PRO A 124 -6.01 -16.47 -9.69
N ARG A 125 -5.72 -17.76 -9.83
CA ARG A 125 -6.54 -18.71 -10.61
C ARG A 125 -7.91 -18.97 -9.98
N VAL A 126 -8.08 -18.68 -8.69
CA VAL A 126 -9.36 -18.80 -7.96
C VAL A 126 -9.86 -17.45 -7.43
N ALA A 127 -9.14 -16.38 -7.69
CA ALA A 127 -9.56 -15.04 -7.34
C ALA A 127 -10.76 -14.64 -8.21
N ALA A 128 -11.74 -13.99 -7.59
CA ALA A 128 -12.94 -13.55 -8.29
C ALA A 128 -12.60 -12.46 -9.32
N SER A 129 -13.26 -12.48 -10.46
CA SER A 129 -13.23 -11.39 -11.45
C SER A 129 -13.65 -10.08 -10.80
N GLY A 130 -13.04 -8.96 -11.21
CA GLY A 130 -13.21 -7.65 -10.58
C GLY A 130 -12.22 -7.37 -9.45
N THR A 131 -11.54 -8.39 -8.90
CA THR A 131 -10.44 -8.21 -7.97
C THR A 131 -9.12 -7.98 -8.71
N ILE A 132 -8.14 -7.36 -8.04
CA ILE A 132 -6.83 -7.08 -8.65
C ILE A 132 -6.18 -8.38 -9.16
N ARG A 133 -6.15 -9.42 -8.33
CA ARG A 133 -5.56 -10.70 -8.70
C ARG A 133 -6.39 -11.47 -9.73
N GLY A 134 -7.71 -11.41 -9.63
CA GLY A 134 -8.60 -12.11 -10.56
C GLY A 134 -8.53 -11.54 -11.97
N ASP A 135 -8.34 -10.23 -12.10
CA ASP A 135 -8.26 -9.57 -13.42
C ASP A 135 -6.85 -9.57 -14.01
N LEU A 136 -5.81 -9.46 -13.17
CA LEU A 136 -4.47 -9.13 -13.62
C LEU A 136 -3.43 -10.19 -13.28
N GLY A 137 -3.68 -11.05 -12.29
CA GLY A 137 -2.74 -12.07 -11.85
C GLY A 137 -2.92 -13.39 -12.59
N THR A 138 -1.81 -14.12 -12.81
CA THR A 138 -1.82 -15.45 -13.44
C THR A 138 -1.06 -16.47 -12.61
N GLU A 139 -0.06 -16.04 -11.83
CA GLU A 139 0.86 -16.90 -11.11
C GLU A 139 0.73 -16.74 -9.59
N PHE A 140 0.95 -17.86 -8.85
CA PHE A 140 0.76 -17.89 -7.40
C PHE A 140 1.74 -16.99 -6.64
N THR A 141 3.01 -17.00 -7.02
CA THR A 141 4.05 -16.20 -6.35
C THR A 141 4.04 -14.76 -6.85
N GLU A 142 3.94 -14.58 -8.17
CA GLU A 142 3.84 -13.29 -8.86
C GLU A 142 2.37 -12.85 -8.93
N ASN A 143 1.82 -12.49 -7.78
CA ASN A 143 0.40 -12.17 -7.62
C ASN A 143 0.12 -10.69 -7.32
N LEU A 144 1.02 -9.82 -7.78
CA LEU A 144 0.91 -8.38 -7.96
C LEU A 144 0.91 -7.56 -6.67
N VAL A 145 0.21 -7.98 -5.64
CA VAL A 145 -0.03 -7.14 -4.48
C VAL A 145 0.13 -7.90 -3.18
N HIS A 146 0.58 -7.18 -2.14
CA HIS A 146 0.46 -7.57 -0.74
C HIS A 146 -0.41 -6.54 -0.03
N GLY A 147 -1.18 -6.95 0.92
CA GLY A 147 -1.91 -6.10 1.87
C GLY A 147 -1.96 -6.78 3.22
N SER A 148 -1.88 -6.01 4.28
CA SER A 148 -1.96 -6.52 5.66
C SER A 148 -3.19 -7.38 5.84
N ASP A 149 -3.10 -8.42 6.65
CA ASP A 149 -4.14 -9.44 6.84
C ASP A 149 -4.96 -9.27 8.12
N SER A 150 -4.58 -8.28 8.94
CA SER A 150 -5.25 -7.90 10.18
C SER A 150 -4.89 -6.46 10.56
N ALA A 151 -5.59 -5.89 11.55
CA ALA A 151 -5.25 -4.59 12.12
C ALA A 151 -3.86 -4.60 12.78
N ASP A 152 -3.50 -5.67 13.47
CA ASP A 152 -2.19 -5.81 14.12
C ASP A 152 -1.06 -5.90 13.08
N SER A 153 -1.26 -6.67 12.01
CA SER A 153 -0.33 -6.73 10.88
C SER A 153 -0.20 -5.37 10.21
N ALA A 154 -1.29 -4.64 10.01
CA ALA A 154 -1.28 -3.30 9.44
C ALA A 154 -0.44 -2.33 10.28
N ALA A 155 -0.64 -2.31 11.60
CA ALA A 155 0.14 -1.46 12.51
C ALA A 155 1.63 -1.80 12.48
N ARG A 156 1.98 -3.10 12.57
CA ARG A 156 3.37 -3.59 12.52
C ARG A 156 4.02 -3.24 11.19
N GLU A 157 3.36 -3.52 10.09
CA GLU A 157 3.89 -3.32 8.74
C GLU A 157 4.04 -1.84 8.39
N LEU A 158 3.07 -1.00 8.76
CA LEU A 158 3.20 0.45 8.61
C LEU A 158 4.38 0.99 9.41
N GLY A 159 4.63 0.49 10.63
CA GLY A 159 5.80 0.86 11.42
C GLY A 159 7.14 0.45 10.77
N ILE A 160 7.17 -0.58 9.92
CA ILE A 160 8.36 -0.98 9.15
C ILE A 160 8.58 -0.07 7.93
N PHE A 161 7.51 0.22 7.18
CA PHE A 161 7.59 0.92 5.90
C PHE A 161 7.48 2.45 6.04
N PHE A 162 6.68 2.92 6.98
CA PHE A 162 6.37 4.34 7.18
C PHE A 162 6.44 4.71 8.68
N PRO A 163 7.60 4.64 9.32
CA PRO A 163 7.73 4.84 10.77
C PRO A 163 7.41 6.27 11.24
N HIS A 164 7.17 7.18 10.33
CA HIS A 164 6.84 8.59 10.59
C HIS A 164 5.33 8.91 10.45
N LEU A 165 4.47 7.91 10.15
CA LEU A 165 3.02 8.09 10.00
C LEU A 165 2.22 7.98 11.29
#